data_3ca6a9bfede6252ef21b78b1a55d8365
#
_entry.id   3ca6a9bfede6252ef21b78b1a55d8365
#
_cell.length_a   1.000
_cell.length_b   1.000
_cell.length_c   1.000
_cell.angle_alpha   90.00
_cell.angle_beta   90.00
_cell.angle_gamma   90.00
#
_symmetry.space_group_name_H-M   'P 1'
#
loop_
_entity.id
_entity.type
_entity.pdbx_description
1 polymer ?
#
loop_
_entity_poly.entity_id
_entity_poly.type
_entity_poly.pdbx_seq_one_letter_code
_entity_poly.pdbx_strand_id
1 'polypeptide(L)'
;KEERQTWQYIKGAKKLARKSSGGHEYIFSEGAIPMVDDEDKPARTMLTSEGGFNRSTHIVKDKKTGNIRLLTAGETERIQGFPTDHTKYCLVNGETVEMPLNKRRFMMGNALVVNLIEDMEKTLDKIFERE
;
A
#
# COMPACT_ATOMS: atom_id res chain seq x y z
N LYS A 1 -6.42 -1.90 22.69
CA LYS A 1 -7.84 -1.55 22.42
C LYS A 1 -7.96 -0.25 21.61
N GLU A 2 -7.26 0.81 21.99
CA GLU A 2 -7.29 2.14 21.35
C GLU A 2 -6.87 2.09 19.87
N GLU A 3 -5.77 1.43 19.55
CA GLU A 3 -5.34 1.28 18.16
C GLU A 3 -6.41 0.64 17.25
N ARG A 4 -7.11 -0.38 17.76
CA ARG A 4 -8.19 -1.03 17.00
C ARG A 4 -9.35 -0.09 16.72
N GLN A 5 -9.72 0.75 17.69
CA GLN A 5 -10.77 1.76 17.51
C GLN A 5 -10.34 2.83 16.50
N THR A 6 -9.08 3.25 16.55
CA THR A 6 -8.51 4.18 15.58
C THR A 6 -8.60 3.61 14.16
N TRP A 7 -8.22 2.35 13.95
CA TRP A 7 -8.32 1.69 12.65
C TRP A 7 -9.78 1.56 12.17
N GLN A 8 -10.70 1.20 13.06
CA GLN A 8 -12.14 1.15 12.74
C GLN A 8 -12.67 2.51 12.30
N TYR A 9 -12.28 3.58 12.98
CA TYR A 9 -12.66 4.94 12.60
C TYR A 9 -12.04 5.34 11.24
N ILE A 10 -10.73 5.11 11.04
CA ILE A 10 -10.03 5.49 9.82
C ILE A 10 -10.60 4.75 8.60
N LYS A 11 -10.88 3.47 8.71
CA LYS A 11 -11.40 2.62 7.62
C LYS A 11 -12.93 2.64 7.50
N GLY A 12 -13.64 3.18 8.47
CA GLY A 12 -15.10 3.29 8.48
C GLY A 12 -15.66 4.30 7.47
N ALA A 13 -16.95 4.18 7.19
CA ALA A 13 -17.68 5.19 6.41
C ALA A 13 -17.76 6.51 7.17
N LYS A 14 -17.66 7.61 6.44
CA LYS A 14 -17.75 8.97 6.99
C LYS A 14 -18.59 9.88 6.11
N LYS A 15 -19.35 10.75 6.76
CA LYS A 15 -19.99 11.92 6.14
C LYS A 15 -19.66 13.12 7.02
N LEU A 16 -18.87 14.04 6.51
CA LEU A 16 -18.38 15.21 7.27
C LEU A 16 -18.66 16.48 6.47
N ALA A 17 -19.30 17.45 7.11
CA ALA A 17 -19.38 18.79 6.54
C ALA A 17 -17.98 19.40 6.52
N ARG A 18 -17.54 19.86 5.36
CA ARG A 18 -16.25 20.54 5.16
C ARG A 18 -16.43 21.84 4.42
N LYS A 19 -15.47 22.73 4.57
CA LYS A 19 -15.39 24.00 3.87
C LYS A 19 -14.11 24.05 3.06
N SER A 20 -14.23 24.37 1.77
CA SER A 20 -13.07 24.54 0.89
C SER A 20 -12.33 25.83 1.24
N SER A 21 -11.09 25.99 0.75
CA SER A 21 -10.31 27.22 0.91
C SER A 21 -11.03 28.45 0.32
N GLY A 22 -11.88 28.27 -0.68
CA GLY A 22 -12.73 29.32 -1.27
C GLY A 22 -14.05 29.57 -0.54
N GLY A 23 -14.26 28.98 0.65
CA GLY A 23 -15.45 29.22 1.47
C GLY A 23 -16.67 28.37 1.12
N HIS A 24 -16.62 27.53 0.08
CA HIS A 24 -17.72 26.63 -0.32
C HIS A 24 -17.89 25.48 0.68
N GLU A 25 -19.10 25.28 1.14
CA GLU A 25 -19.46 24.19 2.04
C GLU A 25 -19.90 22.95 1.24
N TYR A 26 -19.34 21.79 1.61
CA TYR A 26 -19.69 20.52 0.96
C TYR A 26 -19.66 19.36 1.97
N ILE A 27 -20.37 18.29 1.62
CA ILE A 27 -20.34 17.06 2.41
C ILE A 27 -19.28 16.13 1.82
N PHE A 28 -18.19 15.97 2.56
CA PHE A 28 -17.20 14.94 2.28
C PHE A 28 -17.76 13.58 2.66
N SER A 29 -17.78 12.65 1.72
CA SER A 29 -18.34 11.30 1.92
C SER A 29 -17.31 10.24 1.52
N GLU A 30 -17.03 9.32 2.42
CA GLU A 30 -16.23 8.11 2.17
C GLU A 30 -17.05 6.87 2.50
N GLY A 31 -17.03 5.86 1.61
CA GLY A 31 -17.58 4.53 1.91
C GLY A 31 -16.69 3.75 2.89
N ALA A 32 -17.17 2.74 3.58
CA ALA A 32 -16.34 1.86 4.39
C ALA A 32 -15.42 0.99 3.51
N ILE A 33 -14.23 0.68 4.02
CA ILE A 33 -13.37 -0.37 3.49
C ILE A 33 -13.12 -1.43 4.57
N PRO A 34 -12.82 -2.69 4.21
CA PRO A 34 -12.53 -3.73 5.18
C PRO A 34 -11.42 -3.31 6.15
N MET A 35 -11.60 -3.61 7.44
CA MET A 35 -10.56 -3.37 8.43
C MET A 35 -9.37 -4.29 8.19
N VAL A 36 -9.64 -5.56 7.88
CA VAL A 36 -8.66 -6.58 7.56
C VAL A 36 -8.81 -6.93 6.10
N ASP A 37 -7.71 -6.90 5.37
CA ASP A 37 -7.68 -7.26 3.95
C ASP A 37 -7.79 -8.79 3.79
N ASP A 38 -8.50 -9.21 2.76
CA ASP A 38 -8.73 -10.61 2.43
C ASP A 38 -7.51 -11.14 1.65
N GLU A 39 -6.85 -12.16 2.18
CA GLU A 39 -5.66 -12.75 1.58
C GLU A 39 -5.93 -13.47 0.24
N ASP A 40 -7.18 -13.88 0.02
CA ASP A 40 -7.59 -14.59 -1.19
C ASP A 40 -8.04 -13.64 -2.32
N LYS A 41 -7.95 -12.33 -2.09
CA LYS A 41 -8.27 -11.29 -3.07
C LYS A 41 -7.04 -10.51 -3.50
N PRO A 42 -7.07 -9.91 -4.70
CA PRO A 42 -6.03 -8.98 -5.10
C PRO A 42 -5.84 -7.87 -4.07
N ALA A 43 -4.58 -7.53 -3.80
CA ALA A 43 -4.26 -6.42 -2.90
C ALA A 43 -4.80 -5.10 -3.46
N ARG A 44 -5.23 -4.22 -2.57
CA ARG A 44 -5.60 -2.85 -2.95
C ARG A 44 -4.36 -2.07 -3.39
N THR A 45 -4.55 -0.95 -4.06
CA THR A 45 -3.45 -0.05 -4.42
C THR A 45 -2.65 0.33 -3.17
N MET A 46 -1.35 0.08 -3.23
CA MET A 46 -0.41 0.46 -2.19
C MET A 46 -0.02 1.93 -2.34
N LEU A 47 0.01 2.66 -1.25
CA LEU A 47 0.41 4.07 -1.23
C LEU A 47 1.71 4.26 -0.44
N THR A 48 2.36 5.39 -0.66
CA THR A 48 3.60 5.78 0.06
C THR A 48 3.44 5.86 1.58
N SER A 49 2.20 6.02 2.05
CA SER A 49 1.84 6.00 3.48
C SER A 49 1.64 4.59 4.06
N GLU A 50 1.99 3.52 3.30
CA GLU A 50 1.89 2.14 3.77
C GLU A 50 2.69 1.93 5.06
N GLY A 51 2.07 1.27 6.02
CA GLY A 51 2.64 1.06 7.36
C GLY A 51 2.36 2.16 8.38
N GLY A 52 1.76 3.27 7.98
CA GLY A 52 1.26 4.33 8.87
C GLY A 52 -0.24 4.21 9.16
N PHE A 53 -0.74 5.06 10.07
CA PHE A 53 -2.18 5.18 10.35
C PHE A 53 -2.88 5.91 9.19
N ASN A 54 -3.12 5.18 8.10
CA ASN A 54 -3.78 5.68 6.92
C ASN A 54 -4.88 4.71 6.48
N ARG A 55 -5.96 5.27 5.90
CA ARG A 55 -7.08 4.48 5.41
C ARG A 55 -6.67 3.38 4.43
N SER A 56 -5.71 3.67 3.54
CA SER A 56 -5.25 2.75 2.51
C SER A 56 -4.28 1.68 3.02
N THR A 57 -3.71 1.83 4.20
CA THR A 57 -2.77 0.86 4.78
C THR A 57 -3.40 -0.52 4.86
N HIS A 58 -2.66 -1.53 4.41
CA HIS A 58 -3.09 -2.91 4.47
C HIS A 58 -2.94 -3.47 5.89
N ILE A 59 -3.98 -4.16 6.34
CA ILE A 59 -3.99 -4.88 7.61
C ILE A 59 -4.35 -6.31 7.30
N VAL A 60 -3.54 -7.25 7.74
CA VAL A 60 -3.75 -8.68 7.54
C VAL A 60 -3.87 -9.41 8.86
N LYS A 61 -4.45 -10.60 8.82
CA LYS A 61 -4.53 -11.49 9.97
C LYS A 61 -3.34 -12.44 9.96
N ASP A 62 -2.57 -12.46 11.01
CA ASP A 62 -1.49 -13.43 11.18
C ASP A 62 -2.06 -14.85 11.39
N LYS A 63 -1.69 -15.79 10.52
CA LYS A 63 -2.23 -17.16 10.54
C LYS A 63 -1.83 -17.95 11.77
N LYS A 64 -0.69 -17.63 12.38
CA LYS A 64 -0.16 -18.37 13.53
C LYS A 64 -0.77 -17.88 14.85
N THR A 65 -0.88 -16.57 15.01
CA THR A 65 -1.33 -15.95 16.27
C THR A 65 -2.80 -15.54 16.24
N GLY A 66 -3.40 -15.42 15.06
CA GLY A 66 -4.75 -14.88 14.88
C GLY A 66 -4.86 -13.37 15.08
N ASN A 67 -3.76 -12.69 15.40
CA ASN A 67 -3.72 -11.26 15.61
C ASN A 67 -3.72 -10.50 14.27
N ILE A 68 -4.23 -9.28 14.29
CA ILE A 68 -4.12 -8.37 13.15
C ILE A 68 -2.77 -7.65 13.20
N ARG A 69 -2.16 -7.45 12.04
CA ARG A 69 -0.89 -6.76 11.86
C ARG A 69 -0.81 -6.02 10.53
N LEU A 70 0.14 -5.12 10.43
CA LEU A 70 0.54 -4.51 9.16
C LEU A 70 1.33 -5.50 8.30
N LEU A 71 1.42 -5.24 7.00
CA LEU A 71 2.30 -5.96 6.10
C LEU A 71 3.77 -5.77 6.51
N THR A 72 4.55 -6.82 6.39
CA THR A 72 6.02 -6.74 6.46
C THR A 72 6.56 -6.09 5.18
N ALA A 73 7.79 -5.58 5.21
CA ALA A 73 8.42 -5.02 4.00
C ALA A 73 8.54 -6.06 2.88
N GLY A 74 8.91 -7.30 3.19
CA GLY A 74 8.98 -8.37 2.19
C GLY A 74 7.61 -8.76 1.61
N GLU A 75 6.53 -8.63 2.37
CA GLU A 75 5.17 -8.80 1.83
C GLU A 75 4.78 -7.67 0.88
N THR A 76 5.13 -6.41 1.20
CA THR A 76 4.88 -5.28 0.30
C THR A 76 5.67 -5.40 -1.01
N GLU A 77 6.90 -5.88 -0.94
CA GLU A 77 7.73 -6.18 -2.12
C GLU A 77 7.06 -7.23 -3.02
N ARG A 78 6.63 -8.35 -2.45
CA ARG A 78 5.96 -9.43 -3.21
C ARG A 78 4.65 -8.98 -3.83
N ILE A 79 3.85 -8.15 -3.16
CA ILE A 79 2.61 -7.58 -3.71
C ILE A 79 2.90 -6.76 -4.97
N GLN A 80 4.02 -6.05 -5.01
CA GLN A 80 4.45 -5.27 -6.17
C GLN A 80 5.24 -6.08 -7.20
N GLY A 81 5.42 -7.40 -6.98
CA GLY A 81 6.12 -8.30 -7.90
C GLY A 81 7.64 -8.29 -7.75
N PHE A 82 8.18 -7.67 -6.72
CA PHE A 82 9.63 -7.71 -6.43
C PHE A 82 10.01 -8.96 -5.62
N PRO A 83 11.24 -9.46 -5.77
CA PRO A 83 11.78 -10.48 -4.89
C PRO A 83 11.75 -10.04 -3.42
N THR A 84 11.58 -10.99 -2.50
CA THR A 84 11.66 -10.69 -1.06
C THR A 84 13.03 -10.12 -0.71
N ASP A 85 13.06 -9.10 0.13
CA ASP A 85 14.27 -8.39 0.56
C ASP A 85 15.00 -7.60 -0.55
N HIS A 86 14.32 -7.34 -1.68
CA HIS A 86 14.85 -6.51 -2.77
C HIS A 86 15.31 -5.12 -2.30
N THR A 87 14.59 -4.50 -1.38
CA THR A 87 14.91 -3.18 -0.85
C THR A 87 15.59 -3.22 0.52
N LYS A 88 16.11 -4.38 0.94
CA LYS A 88 16.63 -4.57 2.29
C LYS A 88 17.89 -3.75 2.58
N TYR A 89 18.72 -3.58 1.59
CA TYR A 89 20.00 -2.88 1.74
C TYR A 89 20.07 -1.67 0.80
N CYS A 90 20.81 -0.65 1.24
CA CYS A 90 21.14 0.52 0.42
C CYS A 90 22.58 0.95 0.67
N LEU A 91 23.13 1.76 -0.23
CA LEU A 91 24.45 2.36 -0.07
C LEU A 91 24.30 3.77 0.54
N VAL A 92 25.00 4.00 1.64
CA VAL A 92 25.10 5.33 2.26
C VAL A 92 26.59 5.64 2.43
N ASN A 93 27.05 6.68 1.77
CA ASN A 93 28.47 7.08 1.75
C ASN A 93 29.44 5.94 1.35
N GLY A 94 28.99 5.05 0.47
CA GLY A 94 29.80 3.90 0.03
C GLY A 94 29.71 2.66 0.92
N GLU A 95 29.02 2.72 2.04
CA GLU A 95 28.80 1.59 2.93
C GLU A 95 27.41 0.98 2.72
N THR A 96 27.35 -0.36 2.76
CA THR A 96 26.08 -1.08 2.69
C THR A 96 25.41 -1.08 4.06
N VAL A 97 24.23 -0.48 4.15
CA VAL A 97 23.44 -0.42 5.39
C VAL A 97 22.05 -1.01 5.17
N GLU A 98 21.43 -1.50 6.25
CA GLU A 98 20.05 -1.99 6.19
C GLU A 98 19.07 -0.82 6.10
N MET A 99 18.16 -0.89 5.13
CA MET A 99 17.17 0.16 4.91
C MET A 99 16.05 0.09 5.97
N PRO A 100 15.69 1.21 6.60
CA PRO A 100 14.59 1.28 7.56
C PRO A 100 13.26 0.78 6.96
N LEU A 101 12.48 0.03 7.73
CA LEU A 101 11.21 -0.59 7.28
C LEU A 101 10.21 0.40 6.67
N ASN A 102 10.11 1.60 7.24
CA ASN A 102 9.23 2.64 6.71
C ASN A 102 9.66 3.13 5.32
N LYS A 103 10.97 3.19 5.05
CA LYS A 103 11.52 3.55 3.74
C LYS A 103 11.28 2.45 2.71
N ARG A 104 11.44 1.20 3.09
CA ARG A 104 11.12 0.06 2.23
C ARG A 104 9.66 0.08 1.79
N ARG A 105 8.72 0.28 2.74
CA ARG A 105 7.28 0.40 2.44
C ARG A 105 6.97 1.63 1.57
N PHE A 106 7.60 2.76 1.85
CA PHE A 106 7.46 3.98 1.05
C PHE A 106 7.87 3.75 -0.41
N MET A 107 8.97 3.05 -0.65
CA MET A 107 9.42 2.71 -2.01
C MET A 107 8.40 1.84 -2.74
N MET A 108 7.82 0.85 -2.07
CA MET A 108 6.79 -0.01 -2.66
C MET A 108 5.50 0.76 -2.97
N GLY A 109 5.17 1.79 -2.20
CA GLY A 109 4.05 2.69 -2.50
C GLY A 109 4.28 3.60 -3.72
N ASN A 110 5.53 3.80 -4.13
CA ASN A 110 5.91 4.51 -5.37
C ASN A 110 6.14 3.56 -6.55
N ALA A 111 6.27 2.27 -6.30
CA ALA A 111 6.57 1.29 -7.33
C ALA A 111 5.34 0.98 -8.20
N LEU A 112 5.59 0.63 -9.46
CA LEU A 112 4.61 -0.03 -10.31
C LEU A 112 4.67 -1.54 -10.07
N VAL A 113 3.55 -2.23 -10.30
CA VAL A 113 3.50 -3.70 -10.20
C VAL A 113 4.27 -4.30 -11.37
N VAL A 114 5.38 -4.99 -11.08
CA VAL A 114 6.32 -5.50 -12.10
C VAL A 114 5.61 -6.35 -13.15
N ASN A 115 4.85 -7.35 -12.73
CA ASN A 115 4.14 -8.26 -13.64
C ASN A 115 3.15 -7.54 -14.56
N LEU A 116 2.52 -6.45 -14.08
CA LEU A 116 1.62 -5.64 -14.90
C LEU A 116 2.39 -4.91 -15.99
N ILE A 117 3.57 -4.36 -15.69
CA ILE A 117 4.42 -3.68 -16.66
C ILE A 117 4.93 -4.67 -17.71
N GLU A 118 5.37 -5.85 -17.31
CA GLU A 118 5.77 -6.93 -18.23
C GLU A 118 4.64 -7.34 -19.19
N ASP A 119 3.41 -7.43 -18.70
CA ASP A 119 2.25 -7.76 -19.56
C ASP A 119 1.87 -6.61 -20.49
N MET A 120 2.06 -5.36 -20.07
CA MET A 120 1.88 -4.19 -20.92
C MET A 120 2.95 -4.15 -22.02
N GLU A 121 4.21 -4.43 -21.71
CA GLU A 121 5.32 -4.50 -22.68
C GLU A 121 5.01 -5.50 -23.79
N LYS A 122 4.65 -6.74 -23.45
CA LYS A 122 4.24 -7.77 -24.44
C LYS A 122 3.11 -7.33 -25.37
N THR A 123 2.25 -6.44 -24.91
CA THR A 123 1.15 -5.90 -25.72
C THR A 123 1.64 -4.80 -26.64
N LEU A 124 2.52 -3.93 -26.15
CA LEU A 124 3.14 -2.86 -26.95
C LEU A 124 4.03 -3.42 -28.07
N ASP A 125 4.84 -4.44 -27.78
CA ASP A 125 5.69 -5.10 -28.78
C ASP A 125 4.86 -5.59 -29.98
N LYS A 126 3.70 -6.21 -29.74
CA LYS A 126 2.79 -6.65 -30.81
C LYS A 126 2.21 -5.49 -31.63
N ILE A 127 2.14 -4.30 -31.10
CA ILE A 127 1.67 -3.11 -31.82
C ILE A 127 2.79 -2.58 -32.70
N PHE A 128 4.01 -2.47 -32.17
CA PHE A 128 5.18 -1.98 -32.90
C PHE A 128 5.66 -2.93 -34.00
N GLU A 129 5.48 -4.26 -33.85
CA GLU A 129 5.79 -5.24 -34.89
C GLU A 129 4.84 -5.16 -36.12
N ARG A 130 3.72 -4.41 -36.04
CA ARG A 130 2.74 -4.23 -37.10
C ARG A 130 2.97 -2.96 -37.94
N GLU A 131 3.88 -2.10 -37.53
CA GLU A 131 4.32 -0.92 -38.29
C GLU A 131 5.54 -1.25 -39.16
#